data_6dfc95c0cb6cc508cb1cbdd54527592c
#
_entry.id   6dfc95c0cb6cc508cb1cbdd54527592c
#
_cell.length_a   1.000
_cell.length_b   1.000
_cell.length_c   1.000
_cell.angle_alpha   90.00
_cell.angle_beta   90.00
_cell.angle_gamma   90.00
#
_symmetry.space_group_name_H-M   'P 1'
#
loop_
_entity.id
_entity.type
_entity.pdbx_description
1 polymer ?
#
loop_
_entity_poly.entity_id
_entity_poly.type
_entity_poly.pdbx_seq_one_letter_code
_entity_poly.pdbx_strand_id
1 'polypeptide(L)'
;LDDDVDGITLLHRRRKVCRDQHRIGGYRRCPHGKQLWCSMSHDHGDERVGQPLCPECYDYAGHVLFAWHLPELWRRFTITMRRTLRKELKATGVDPDAVRVSFIKIVELQARAIPHIHALIRLDPQDDPDQTDWESPIGAVELATIIQHAARTVTLTIDDPTADTDARTMRFGTQIDTQPLAASAKPVKSAPPEPEPEPGSGSGRSMSGRLVARYLAKYVTKS
;
A
#
# COMPACT_ATOMS: atom_id res chain seq x y z
N LEU A 1 -8.53 0.04 3.73
CA LEU A 1 -9.96 0.07 3.42
C LEU A 1 -10.06 0.23 1.92
N ASP A 2 -10.40 -0.86 1.26
CA ASP A 2 -10.79 -0.77 -0.13
C ASP A 2 -12.08 0.02 -0.22
N ASP A 3 -12.16 0.80 -1.27
CA ASP A 3 -13.40 1.44 -1.68
C ASP A 3 -14.48 0.40 -2.07
N ASP A 4 -14.20 -0.88 -1.92
CA ASP A 4 -14.99 -2.03 -2.33
C ASP A 4 -15.23 -3.04 -1.20
N VAL A 5 -15.52 -2.58 0.01
CA VAL A 5 -16.25 -3.45 0.92
C VAL A 5 -17.67 -3.52 0.38
N ASP A 6 -18.03 -4.65 -0.20
CA ASP A 6 -19.32 -4.91 -0.87
C ASP A 6 -19.64 -4.07 -2.13
N GLY A 7 -18.61 -3.56 -2.82
CA GLY A 7 -18.78 -2.83 -4.09
C GLY A 7 -19.35 -1.41 -3.93
N ILE A 8 -19.28 -0.81 -2.76
CA ILE A 8 -19.78 0.55 -2.50
C ILE A 8 -18.61 1.52 -2.29
N THR A 9 -18.23 2.23 -3.34
CA THR A 9 -17.31 3.37 -3.23
C THR A 9 -18.05 4.57 -2.67
N LEU A 10 -17.75 4.96 -1.43
CA LEU A 10 -18.47 6.03 -0.72
C LEU A 10 -17.73 7.36 -0.68
N LEU A 11 -16.63 7.52 -1.41
CA LEU A 11 -15.77 8.70 -1.31
C LEU A 11 -15.63 9.43 -2.64
N HIS A 12 -15.64 10.77 -2.59
CA HIS A 12 -15.24 11.60 -3.70
C HIS A 12 -13.73 11.47 -3.96
N ARG A 13 -13.36 11.11 -5.18
CA ARG A 13 -11.97 10.92 -5.60
C ARG A 13 -11.44 12.14 -6.33
N ARG A 14 -10.19 12.49 -6.06
CA ARG A 14 -9.45 13.47 -6.83
C ARG A 14 -9.00 12.88 -8.16
N ARG A 15 -9.81 12.99 -9.21
CA ARG A 15 -9.44 12.69 -10.60
C ARG A 15 -10.17 13.64 -11.51
N LYS A 16 -9.60 13.89 -12.70
CA LYS A 16 -10.23 14.73 -13.74
C LYS A 16 -11.62 14.25 -14.17
N VAL A 17 -11.92 12.98 -13.94
CA VAL A 17 -13.27 12.41 -14.07
C VAL A 17 -13.35 11.29 -13.04
N CYS A 18 -14.34 11.32 -12.15
CA CYS A 18 -14.75 10.12 -11.42
C CYS A 18 -15.29 9.15 -12.45
N ARG A 19 -14.43 8.29 -12.99
CA ARG A 19 -14.85 7.33 -14.01
C ARG A 19 -15.90 6.42 -13.42
N ASP A 20 -17.03 6.40 -14.09
CA ASP A 20 -18.04 5.39 -13.92
C ASP A 20 -17.39 4.00 -14.03
N GLN A 21 -17.22 3.31 -12.90
CA GLN A 21 -16.88 1.88 -12.90
C GLN A 21 -18.08 1.03 -13.34
N HIS A 22 -19.20 1.66 -13.67
CA HIS A 22 -20.47 1.03 -13.93
C HIS A 22 -20.80 0.87 -15.42
N ARG A 23 -19.94 0.25 -16.17
CA ARG A 23 -20.39 -0.37 -17.41
C ARG A 23 -21.21 -1.66 -17.20
N ILE A 24 -21.32 -2.10 -15.93
CA ILE A 24 -22.05 -3.32 -15.59
C ILE A 24 -23.02 -2.99 -14.45
N GLY A 25 -24.28 -2.66 -14.77
CA GLY A 25 -25.37 -2.79 -13.82
C GLY A 25 -26.05 -1.53 -13.27
N GLY A 26 -26.16 -0.42 -14.03
CA GLY A 26 -27.10 0.64 -13.73
C GLY A 26 -26.67 1.61 -12.61
N TYR A 27 -27.33 2.77 -12.54
CA TYR A 27 -27.13 3.80 -11.51
C TYR A 27 -27.49 3.26 -10.13
N ARG A 28 -26.51 2.84 -9.35
CA ARG A 28 -26.74 2.36 -7.98
C ARG A 28 -26.95 3.54 -7.05
N ARG A 29 -27.99 3.46 -6.26
CA ARG A 29 -28.25 4.37 -5.12
C ARG A 29 -28.13 3.57 -3.83
N CYS A 30 -27.65 4.22 -2.77
CA CYS A 30 -27.69 3.67 -1.43
C CYS A 30 -29.13 3.68 -0.86
N PRO A 31 -29.41 3.00 0.26
CA PRO A 31 -30.72 3.04 0.92
C PRO A 31 -31.22 4.46 1.23
N HIS A 32 -30.32 5.43 1.42
CA HIS A 32 -30.62 6.84 1.66
C HIS A 32 -30.86 7.65 0.38
N GLY A 33 -30.96 6.98 -0.78
CA GLY A 33 -31.20 7.60 -2.08
C GLY A 33 -30.02 8.35 -2.70
N LYS A 34 -28.84 8.36 -2.04
CA LYS A 34 -27.65 9.02 -2.58
C LYS A 34 -27.02 8.16 -3.69
N GLN A 35 -26.49 8.82 -4.71
CA GLN A 35 -25.73 8.14 -5.77
C GLN A 35 -24.43 7.59 -5.19
N LEU A 36 -24.11 6.33 -5.53
CA LEU A 36 -22.87 5.66 -5.12
C LEU A 36 -21.69 5.92 -6.09
N TRP A 37 -21.78 6.96 -6.85
CA TRP A 37 -20.74 7.43 -7.77
C TRP A 37 -20.84 8.95 -7.92
N CYS A 38 -19.73 9.59 -8.28
CA CYS A 38 -19.67 11.00 -8.57
C CYS A 38 -19.25 11.21 -10.03
N SER A 39 -20.08 11.92 -10.81
CA SER A 39 -19.79 12.25 -12.22
C SER A 39 -18.96 13.52 -12.38
N MET A 40 -18.67 14.22 -11.29
CA MET A 40 -17.95 15.49 -11.33
C MET A 40 -16.44 15.28 -11.35
N SER A 41 -15.74 16.21 -12.01
CA SER A 41 -14.30 16.39 -11.83
C SER A 41 -14.08 17.31 -10.64
N HIS A 42 -13.18 16.92 -9.73
CA HIS A 42 -12.86 17.69 -8.54
C HIS A 42 -11.45 18.26 -8.65
N ASP A 43 -11.33 19.57 -8.48
CA ASP A 43 -10.06 20.26 -8.38
C ASP A 43 -9.37 20.00 -7.05
N HIS A 44 -8.09 20.39 -6.94
CA HIS A 44 -7.27 20.10 -5.75
C HIS A 44 -7.82 20.71 -4.45
N GLY A 45 -8.50 21.86 -4.54
CA GLY A 45 -9.07 22.58 -3.40
C GLY A 45 -10.57 22.36 -3.20
N ASP A 46 -11.20 21.44 -3.93
CA ASP A 46 -12.62 21.16 -3.78
C ASP A 46 -12.87 20.48 -2.42
N GLU A 47 -13.68 21.12 -1.58
CA GLU A 47 -13.99 20.64 -0.23
C GLU A 47 -14.64 19.26 -0.20
N ARG A 48 -15.22 18.81 -1.30
CA ARG A 48 -15.83 17.49 -1.43
C ARG A 48 -14.79 16.38 -1.54
N VAL A 49 -13.56 16.71 -1.94
CA VAL A 49 -12.50 15.68 -2.07
C VAL A 49 -12.21 15.04 -0.72
N GLY A 50 -12.38 13.74 -0.63
CA GLY A 50 -12.23 12.97 0.60
C GLY A 50 -13.50 12.86 1.44
N GLN A 51 -14.58 13.57 1.08
CA GLN A 51 -15.86 13.41 1.76
C GLN A 51 -16.61 12.16 1.26
N PRO A 52 -17.36 11.47 2.12
CA PRO A 52 -18.18 10.34 1.71
C PRO A 52 -19.33 10.78 0.78
N LEU A 53 -19.65 9.94 -0.20
CA LEU A 53 -20.81 10.15 -1.09
C LEU A 53 -22.12 10.10 -0.32
N CYS A 54 -22.18 9.28 0.73
CA CYS A 54 -23.29 9.21 1.67
C CYS A 54 -22.75 9.12 3.09
N PRO A 55 -22.87 10.17 3.90
CA PRO A 55 -22.39 10.15 5.30
C PRO A 55 -23.05 9.06 6.16
N GLU A 56 -24.34 8.77 5.89
CA GLU A 56 -25.09 7.77 6.65
C GLU A 56 -24.66 6.32 6.36
N CYS A 57 -24.04 6.08 5.17
CA CYS A 57 -23.54 4.76 4.79
C CYS A 57 -22.06 4.57 5.13
N TYR A 58 -21.35 5.65 5.44
CA TYR A 58 -19.89 5.57 5.62
C TYR A 58 -19.53 4.97 6.99
N ASP A 59 -18.68 3.95 6.97
CA ASP A 59 -18.18 3.28 8.19
C ASP A 59 -17.09 4.12 8.88
N TYR A 60 -17.49 5.19 9.57
CA TYR A 60 -16.56 6.03 10.34
C TYR A 60 -15.86 5.25 11.45
N ALA A 61 -16.57 4.34 12.12
CA ALA A 61 -15.98 3.52 13.18
C ALA A 61 -14.87 2.62 12.64
N GLY A 62 -15.14 1.91 11.55
CA GLY A 62 -14.14 1.08 10.88
C GLY A 62 -12.95 1.87 10.39
N HIS A 63 -13.15 3.10 9.90
CA HIS A 63 -12.06 3.98 9.51
C HIS A 63 -11.15 4.33 10.71
N VAL A 64 -11.72 4.76 11.83
CA VAL A 64 -10.98 5.10 13.05
C VAL A 64 -10.25 3.88 13.59
N LEU A 65 -10.94 2.76 13.70
CA LEU A 65 -10.38 1.50 14.20
C LEU A 65 -9.23 1.00 13.33
N PHE A 66 -9.36 1.11 12.00
CA PHE A 66 -8.27 0.76 11.08
C PHE A 66 -7.03 1.65 11.32
N ALA A 67 -7.22 2.97 11.40
CA ALA A 67 -6.11 3.90 11.64
C ALA A 67 -5.43 3.63 12.99
N TRP A 68 -6.22 3.38 14.04
CA TRP A 68 -5.73 3.05 15.38
C TRP A 68 -4.94 1.76 15.43
N HIS A 69 -5.43 0.71 14.76
CA HIS A 69 -4.81 -0.62 14.79
C HIS A 69 -3.76 -0.85 13.69
N LEU A 70 -3.51 0.14 12.82
CA LEU A 70 -2.52 0.02 11.75
C LEU A 70 -1.11 -0.38 12.24
N PRO A 71 -0.58 0.13 13.39
CA PRO A 71 0.72 -0.30 13.89
C PRO A 71 0.78 -1.80 14.21
N GLU A 72 -0.29 -2.35 14.81
CA GLU A 72 -0.36 -3.78 15.13
C GLU A 72 -0.53 -4.63 13.87
N LEU A 73 -1.33 -4.17 12.91
CA LEU A 73 -1.46 -4.83 11.62
C LEU A 73 -0.11 -4.88 10.88
N TRP A 74 0.65 -3.78 10.91
CA TRP A 74 2.01 -3.73 10.36
C TRP A 74 2.97 -4.68 11.08
N ARG A 75 2.91 -4.76 12.41
CA ARG A 75 3.71 -5.70 13.20
C ARG A 75 3.42 -7.16 12.79
N ARG A 76 2.15 -7.53 12.66
CA ARG A 76 1.74 -8.87 12.19
C ARG A 76 2.20 -9.15 10.77
N PHE A 77 2.10 -8.16 9.89
CA PHE A 77 2.62 -8.24 8.53
C PHE A 77 4.12 -8.57 8.53
N THR A 78 4.93 -7.83 9.29
CA THR A 78 6.38 -8.06 9.33
C THR A 78 6.73 -9.42 9.91
N ILE A 79 5.98 -9.93 10.87
CA ILE A 79 6.15 -11.28 11.41
C ILE A 79 5.82 -12.33 10.34
N THR A 80 4.69 -12.18 9.66
CA THR A 80 4.25 -13.12 8.61
C THR A 80 5.25 -13.15 7.46
N MET A 81 5.68 -11.99 6.98
CA MET A 81 6.70 -11.84 5.94
C MET A 81 8.01 -12.54 6.33
N ARG A 82 8.54 -12.27 7.53
CA ARG A 82 9.77 -12.91 8.02
C ARG A 82 9.63 -14.43 8.16
N ARG A 83 8.48 -14.93 8.63
CA ARG A 83 8.23 -16.37 8.74
C ARG A 83 8.23 -17.04 7.36
N THR A 84 7.56 -16.42 6.37
CA THR A 84 7.54 -16.93 5.00
C THR A 84 8.95 -16.90 4.41
N LEU A 85 9.67 -15.78 4.53
CA LEU A 85 11.06 -15.66 4.07
C LEU A 85 11.96 -16.75 4.67
N ARG A 86 11.90 -16.97 5.99
CA ARG A 86 12.69 -18.02 6.66
C ARG A 86 12.39 -19.43 6.12
N LYS A 87 11.12 -19.68 5.75
CA LYS A 87 10.73 -20.95 5.13
C LYS A 87 11.37 -21.12 3.75
N GLU A 88 11.33 -20.07 2.93
CA GLU A 88 11.91 -20.10 1.56
C GLU A 88 13.44 -20.22 1.62
N LEU A 89 14.12 -19.48 2.51
CA LEU A 89 15.57 -19.60 2.71
C LEU A 89 15.98 -21.03 3.10
N LYS A 90 15.25 -21.65 4.03
CA LYS A 90 15.49 -23.06 4.40
C LYS A 90 15.28 -24.02 3.23
N ALA A 91 14.27 -23.78 2.41
CA ALA A 91 13.98 -24.62 1.25
C ALA A 91 15.09 -24.55 0.19
N THR A 92 15.81 -23.43 0.10
CA THR A 92 16.97 -23.24 -0.78
C THR A 92 18.31 -23.63 -0.13
N GLY A 93 18.28 -24.12 1.10
CA GLY A 93 19.49 -24.54 1.82
C GLY A 93 20.30 -23.38 2.44
N VAL A 94 19.72 -22.18 2.47
CA VAL A 94 20.36 -21.00 3.07
C VAL A 94 20.00 -20.90 4.55
N ASP A 95 20.97 -20.57 5.40
CA ASP A 95 20.69 -20.27 6.80
C ASP A 95 19.85 -19.00 6.93
N PRO A 96 18.61 -19.08 7.46
CA PRO A 96 17.76 -17.92 7.63
C PRO A 96 18.32 -16.87 8.60
N ASP A 97 19.22 -17.25 9.49
CA ASP A 97 19.83 -16.34 10.44
C ASP A 97 20.99 -15.53 9.83
N ALA A 98 21.46 -15.92 8.65
CA ALA A 98 22.44 -15.15 7.87
C ALA A 98 21.81 -13.97 7.12
N VAL A 99 20.46 -13.86 7.06
CA VAL A 99 19.75 -12.86 6.28
C VAL A 99 18.81 -12.04 7.17
N ARG A 100 18.92 -10.73 7.09
CA ARG A 100 18.01 -9.80 7.79
C ARG A 100 17.11 -9.06 6.82
N VAL A 101 15.93 -8.70 7.29
CA VAL A 101 15.00 -7.81 6.55
C VAL A 101 15.15 -6.41 7.10
N SER A 102 15.53 -5.48 6.23
CA SER A 102 15.56 -4.04 6.50
C SER A 102 14.44 -3.35 5.75
N PHE A 103 13.83 -2.33 6.36
CA PHE A 103 12.81 -1.54 5.69
C PHE A 103 12.75 -0.09 6.17
N ILE A 104 12.29 0.77 5.27
CA ILE A 104 11.83 2.12 5.57
C ILE A 104 10.33 2.15 5.31
N LYS A 105 9.55 2.66 6.27
CA LYS A 105 8.10 2.78 6.17
C LYS A 105 7.70 4.25 6.32
N ILE A 106 6.87 4.74 5.41
CA ILE A 106 6.24 6.06 5.45
C ILE A 106 4.73 5.86 5.47
N VAL A 107 4.04 6.58 6.34
CA VAL A 107 2.58 6.60 6.40
C VAL A 107 2.12 7.96 5.88
N GLU A 108 1.37 7.95 4.79
CA GLU A 108 0.73 9.13 4.22
C GLU A 108 -0.76 9.12 4.58
N LEU A 109 -1.27 10.23 5.10
CA LEU A 109 -2.70 10.42 5.23
C LEU A 109 -3.26 10.94 3.90
N GLN A 110 -4.09 10.16 3.25
CA GLN A 110 -4.79 10.59 2.04
C GLN A 110 -5.81 11.70 2.37
N ALA A 111 -6.34 12.41 1.36
CA ALA A 111 -7.34 13.49 1.56
C ALA A 111 -8.55 13.05 2.41
N ARG A 112 -8.87 11.76 2.40
CA ARG A 112 -9.91 11.13 3.21
C ARG A 112 -9.43 10.69 4.60
N ALA A 113 -8.24 11.14 5.03
CA ALA A 113 -7.59 10.77 6.30
C ALA A 113 -7.34 9.26 6.51
N ILE A 114 -7.45 8.42 5.48
CA ILE A 114 -7.09 7.01 5.55
C ILE A 114 -5.57 6.87 5.43
N PRO A 115 -4.93 6.14 6.35
CA PRO A 115 -3.50 5.89 6.28
C PRO A 115 -3.15 5.03 5.05
N HIS A 116 -2.19 5.50 4.27
CA HIS A 116 -1.59 4.79 3.15
C HIS A 116 -0.11 4.51 3.47
N ILE A 117 0.32 3.26 3.36
CA ILE A 117 1.68 2.87 3.68
C ILE A 117 2.50 2.76 2.40
N HIS A 118 3.63 3.47 2.38
CA HIS A 118 4.72 3.24 1.45
C HIS A 118 5.87 2.57 2.19
N ALA A 119 6.40 1.48 1.67
CA ALA A 119 7.54 0.80 2.28
C ALA A 119 8.56 0.40 1.23
N LEU A 120 9.83 0.64 1.53
CA LEU A 120 10.96 0.06 0.83
C LEU A 120 11.50 -1.07 1.70
N ILE A 121 11.53 -2.27 1.17
CA ILE A 121 11.96 -3.48 1.89
C ILE A 121 13.10 -4.10 1.12
N ARG A 122 14.18 -4.45 1.82
CA ARG A 122 15.34 -5.14 1.25
C ARG A 122 15.84 -6.26 2.18
N LEU A 123 16.60 -7.16 1.60
CA LEU A 123 17.36 -8.15 2.35
C LEU A 123 18.83 -7.69 2.44
N ASP A 124 19.41 -7.89 3.60
CA ASP A 124 20.81 -7.60 3.90
C ASP A 124 21.47 -8.82 4.54
N PRO A 125 22.79 -8.98 4.43
CA PRO A 125 23.51 -9.92 5.27
C PRO A 125 23.37 -9.53 6.74
N GLN A 126 23.28 -10.53 7.62
CA GLN A 126 23.06 -10.29 9.05
C GLN A 126 24.24 -9.58 9.71
N ASP A 127 25.47 -9.97 9.35
CA ASP A 127 26.69 -9.53 10.02
C ASP A 127 27.20 -8.18 9.50
N ASP A 128 27.02 -7.88 8.20
CA ASP A 128 27.45 -6.62 7.59
C ASP A 128 26.37 -6.08 6.64
N PRO A 129 25.42 -5.28 7.17
CA PRO A 129 24.32 -4.73 6.37
C PRO A 129 24.74 -3.77 5.25
N ASP A 130 25.95 -3.24 5.31
CA ASP A 130 26.49 -2.28 4.36
C ASP A 130 27.39 -2.96 3.29
N GLN A 131 27.52 -4.29 3.34
CA GLN A 131 28.26 -5.05 2.35
C GLN A 131 27.67 -4.83 0.94
N THR A 132 28.46 -4.28 0.04
CA THR A 132 28.00 -3.85 -1.28
C THR A 132 28.07 -4.92 -2.36
N ASP A 133 28.85 -5.97 -2.14
CA ASP A 133 29.07 -7.12 -3.03
C ASP A 133 28.27 -8.36 -2.63
N TRP A 134 27.40 -8.24 -1.61
CA TRP A 134 26.53 -9.33 -1.20
C TRP A 134 25.39 -9.54 -2.19
N GLU A 135 25.24 -10.78 -2.64
CA GLU A 135 24.13 -11.21 -3.47
C GLU A 135 23.04 -11.84 -2.61
N SER A 136 21.82 -11.30 -2.73
CA SER A 136 20.68 -11.83 -1.99
C SER A 136 20.33 -13.25 -2.48
N PRO A 137 20.16 -14.22 -1.58
CA PRO A 137 19.74 -15.57 -1.94
C PRO A 137 18.28 -15.64 -2.43
N ILE A 138 17.51 -14.59 -2.21
CA ILE A 138 16.14 -14.44 -2.68
C ILE A 138 16.10 -13.27 -3.65
N GLY A 139 15.61 -13.52 -4.87
CA GLY A 139 15.48 -12.50 -5.90
C GLY A 139 14.43 -11.46 -5.60
N ALA A 140 14.55 -10.27 -6.21
CA ALA A 140 13.61 -9.15 -5.96
C ALA A 140 12.15 -9.49 -6.31
N VAL A 141 11.91 -10.29 -7.35
CA VAL A 141 10.56 -10.74 -7.75
C VAL A 141 9.97 -11.70 -6.71
N GLU A 142 10.80 -12.62 -6.22
CA GLU A 142 10.37 -13.57 -5.19
C GLU A 142 10.09 -12.86 -3.86
N LEU A 143 10.96 -11.93 -3.46
CA LEU A 143 10.72 -11.09 -2.29
C LEU A 143 9.42 -10.29 -2.43
N ALA A 144 9.15 -9.70 -3.60
CA ALA A 144 7.91 -8.99 -3.86
C ALA A 144 6.67 -9.90 -3.71
N THR A 145 6.78 -11.16 -4.14
CA THR A 145 5.73 -12.17 -3.98
C THR A 145 5.49 -12.52 -2.51
N ILE A 146 6.54 -12.70 -1.74
CA ILE A 146 6.48 -12.94 -0.28
C ILE A 146 5.81 -11.77 0.44
N ILE A 147 6.21 -10.53 0.11
CA ILE A 147 5.64 -9.31 0.67
C ILE A 147 4.15 -9.22 0.36
N GLN A 148 3.77 -9.41 -0.91
CA GLN A 148 2.38 -9.32 -1.35
C GLN A 148 1.51 -10.39 -0.68
N HIS A 149 2.01 -11.63 -0.60
CA HIS A 149 1.31 -12.70 0.11
C HIS A 149 1.10 -12.35 1.59
N ALA A 150 2.15 -11.92 2.29
CA ALA A 150 2.06 -11.54 3.70
C ALA A 150 1.06 -10.40 3.92
N ALA A 151 1.07 -9.38 3.06
CA ALA A 151 0.15 -8.25 3.17
C ALA A 151 -1.31 -8.63 2.92
N ARG A 152 -1.57 -9.56 2.00
CA ARG A 152 -2.93 -10.05 1.69
C ARG A 152 -3.50 -11.00 2.74
N THR A 153 -2.65 -11.73 3.45
CA THR A 153 -3.08 -12.78 4.38
C THR A 153 -3.16 -12.32 5.82
N VAL A 154 -2.46 -11.24 6.18
CA VAL A 154 -2.46 -10.76 7.56
C VAL A 154 -3.81 -10.17 7.93
N THR A 155 -4.30 -10.59 9.10
CA THR A 155 -5.54 -10.08 9.70
C THR A 155 -5.35 -9.78 11.18
N LEU A 156 -6.19 -8.91 11.70
CA LEU A 156 -6.30 -8.58 13.11
C LEU A 156 -7.78 -8.53 13.48
N THR A 157 -8.23 -9.44 14.32
CA THR A 157 -9.57 -9.41 14.88
C THR A 157 -9.55 -8.57 16.16
N ILE A 158 -10.48 -7.64 16.27
CA ILE A 158 -10.66 -6.72 17.41
C ILE A 158 -12.12 -6.73 17.84
N ASP A 159 -12.38 -6.44 19.10
CA ASP A 159 -13.74 -6.16 19.57
C ASP A 159 -14.19 -4.81 19.00
N ASP A 160 -15.40 -4.73 18.47
CA ASP A 160 -15.96 -3.49 17.97
C ASP A 160 -16.79 -2.82 19.08
N PRO A 161 -16.30 -1.71 19.66
CA PRO A 161 -17.02 -1.05 20.76
C PRO A 161 -18.30 -0.34 20.33
N THR A 162 -18.57 -0.27 19.01
CA THR A 162 -19.73 0.41 18.43
C THR A 162 -20.81 -0.53 17.94
N ALA A 163 -20.55 -1.83 17.96
CA ALA A 163 -21.49 -2.86 17.55
C ALA A 163 -21.93 -3.70 18.74
N ASP A 164 -23.24 -4.00 18.83
CA ASP A 164 -23.80 -4.91 19.86
C ASP A 164 -23.37 -6.37 19.68
N THR A 165 -22.74 -6.68 18.57
CA THR A 165 -22.32 -8.03 18.19
C THR A 165 -21.03 -7.98 17.40
N ASP A 166 -20.19 -8.97 17.63
CA ASP A 166 -19.15 -9.48 16.78
C ASP A 166 -17.85 -8.67 16.64
N ALA A 167 -16.79 -9.42 16.78
CA ALA A 167 -15.43 -8.99 16.53
C ALA A 167 -15.27 -8.52 15.07
N ARG A 168 -14.63 -7.38 14.87
CA ARG A 168 -14.31 -6.83 13.56
C ARG A 168 -12.93 -7.31 13.10
N THR A 169 -12.84 -7.76 11.86
CA THR A 169 -11.55 -8.17 11.26
C THR A 169 -10.94 -7.03 10.45
N MET A 170 -9.79 -6.54 10.91
CA MET A 170 -8.97 -5.56 10.20
C MET A 170 -7.98 -6.27 9.28
N ARG A 171 -7.77 -5.69 8.09
CA ARG A 171 -6.79 -6.15 7.09
C ARG A 171 -6.33 -4.98 6.24
N PHE A 172 -5.21 -5.14 5.53
CA PHE A 172 -4.88 -4.19 4.48
C PHE A 172 -5.90 -4.27 3.34
N GLY A 173 -6.08 -3.16 2.64
CA GLY A 173 -6.94 -3.11 1.47
C GLY A 173 -6.45 -4.00 0.33
N THR A 174 -7.28 -4.21 -0.69
CA THR A 174 -6.94 -5.07 -1.85
C THR A 174 -5.94 -4.40 -2.80
N GLN A 175 -5.79 -3.07 -2.73
CA GLN A 175 -4.84 -2.30 -3.53
C GLN A 175 -3.43 -2.38 -2.93
N ILE A 176 -2.83 -3.56 -3.01
CA ILE A 176 -1.45 -3.81 -2.62
C ILE A 176 -0.62 -3.91 -3.89
N ASP A 177 0.24 -2.92 -4.11
CA ASP A 177 1.20 -2.90 -5.21
C ASP A 177 2.60 -3.17 -4.68
N THR A 178 3.29 -4.14 -5.29
CA THR A 178 4.67 -4.50 -4.97
C THR A 178 5.50 -4.45 -6.24
N GLN A 179 6.51 -3.57 -6.25
CA GLN A 179 7.39 -3.37 -7.40
C GLN A 179 8.79 -3.89 -7.06
N PRO A 180 9.29 -4.93 -7.74
CA PRO A 180 10.67 -5.37 -7.59
C PRO A 180 11.60 -4.28 -8.14
N LEU A 181 12.62 -3.92 -7.34
CA LEU A 181 13.63 -2.95 -7.74
C LEU A 181 14.90 -3.71 -8.15
N ALA A 182 15.45 -3.35 -9.32
CA ALA A 182 16.77 -3.82 -9.68
C ALA A 182 17.82 -3.13 -8.80
N ALA A 183 18.76 -3.91 -8.26
CA ALA A 183 19.95 -3.33 -7.66
C ALA A 183 20.65 -2.48 -8.73
N SER A 184 20.79 -1.18 -8.51
CA SER A 184 21.55 -0.30 -9.42
C SER A 184 23.01 -0.67 -9.27
N ALA A 185 23.54 -1.43 -10.21
CA ALA A 185 24.97 -1.59 -10.35
C ALA A 185 25.57 -0.21 -10.69
N LYS A 186 26.35 0.34 -9.76
CA LYS A 186 27.22 1.53 -9.80
C LYS A 186 26.53 2.90 -9.59
N PRO A 187 27.15 3.76 -8.77
CA PRO A 187 26.80 5.17 -8.71
C PRO A 187 27.16 5.82 -10.05
N VAL A 188 26.17 6.15 -10.85
CA VAL A 188 26.36 6.95 -12.07
C VAL A 188 26.72 8.36 -11.64
N LYS A 189 27.97 8.78 -11.88
CA LYS A 189 28.39 10.18 -11.81
C LYS A 189 27.47 10.97 -12.73
N SER A 190 26.83 11.97 -12.13
CA SER A 190 26.11 13.12 -12.75
C SER A 190 25.65 12.91 -14.21
N ALA A 191 24.43 12.42 -14.38
CA ALA A 191 23.67 12.59 -15.60
C ALA A 191 22.65 13.74 -15.41
N PRO A 192 22.35 14.52 -16.48
CA PRO A 192 21.35 15.59 -16.40
C PRO A 192 19.94 15.03 -16.08
N PRO A 193 19.03 15.86 -15.56
CA PRO A 193 17.70 15.39 -15.17
C PRO A 193 16.92 14.93 -16.40
N GLU A 194 16.53 13.67 -16.41
CA GLU A 194 15.59 13.15 -17.40
C GLU A 194 14.18 13.71 -17.15
N PRO A 195 13.39 13.95 -18.21
CA PRO A 195 12.04 14.48 -18.10
C PRO A 195 11.12 13.52 -17.31
N GLU A 196 10.19 14.09 -16.56
CA GLU A 196 9.22 13.35 -15.76
C GLU A 196 8.40 12.39 -16.64
N PRO A 197 8.25 11.10 -16.25
CA PRO A 197 7.40 10.19 -17.00
C PRO A 197 5.93 10.55 -16.80
N GLU A 198 5.20 10.70 -17.90
CA GLU A 198 3.75 10.88 -17.92
C GLU A 198 3.04 9.74 -17.18
N PRO A 199 2.00 10.02 -16.36
CA PRO A 199 1.25 9.00 -15.65
C PRO A 199 0.32 8.26 -16.62
N GLY A 200 0.68 7.07 -17.07
CA GLY A 200 -0.28 6.31 -17.87
C GLY A 200 0.20 5.12 -18.69
N SER A 201 1.41 4.62 -18.58
CA SER A 201 1.79 3.41 -19.31
C SER A 201 2.13 2.27 -18.35
N GLY A 202 1.16 1.37 -18.14
CA GLY A 202 1.40 0.08 -17.52
C GLY A 202 2.22 -0.82 -18.43
N SER A 203 3.51 -0.87 -18.25
CA SER A 203 4.36 -1.98 -18.68
C SER A 203 5.47 -2.13 -17.66
N GLY A 204 5.74 -3.39 -17.24
CA GLY A 204 6.66 -3.76 -16.19
C GLY A 204 8.10 -3.26 -16.35
N ARG A 205 8.31 -1.99 -16.12
CA ARG A 205 9.63 -1.37 -16.05
C ARG A 205 10.14 -1.42 -14.62
N SER A 206 11.24 -2.12 -14.42
CA SER A 206 12.01 -2.06 -13.17
C SER A 206 12.35 -0.61 -12.83
N MET A 207 11.85 -0.12 -11.70
CA MET A 207 12.15 1.23 -11.21
C MET A 207 13.58 1.30 -10.69
N SER A 208 14.34 2.32 -11.07
CA SER A 208 15.68 2.54 -10.52
C SER A 208 15.61 2.98 -9.06
N GLY A 209 16.57 2.59 -8.21
CA GLY A 209 16.65 2.98 -6.81
C GLY A 209 16.62 4.51 -6.59
N ARG A 210 17.13 5.30 -7.54
CA ARG A 210 17.05 6.78 -7.54
C ARG A 210 15.61 7.30 -7.65
N LEU A 211 14.82 6.69 -8.54
CA LEU A 211 13.41 7.08 -8.72
C LEU A 211 12.61 6.80 -7.45
N VAL A 212 12.86 5.67 -6.82
CA VAL A 212 12.23 5.30 -5.54
C VAL A 212 12.66 6.23 -4.42
N ALA A 213 13.94 6.57 -4.31
CA ALA A 213 14.42 7.51 -3.31
C ALA A 213 13.76 8.91 -3.48
N ARG A 214 13.66 9.41 -4.72
CA ARG A 214 12.92 10.66 -5.02
C ARG A 214 11.43 10.54 -4.69
N TYR A 215 10.81 9.41 -5.01
CA TYR A 215 9.42 9.15 -4.69
C TYR A 215 9.18 9.18 -3.18
N LEU A 216 10.00 8.49 -2.39
CA LEU A 216 9.90 8.50 -0.93
C LEU A 216 10.22 9.87 -0.32
N ALA A 217 11.24 10.57 -0.84
CA ALA A 217 11.60 11.91 -0.40
C ALA A 217 10.46 12.91 -0.55
N LYS A 218 9.64 12.80 -1.62
CA LYS A 218 8.45 13.62 -1.84
C LYS A 218 7.45 13.55 -0.67
N TYR A 219 7.36 12.43 0.02
CA TYR A 219 6.43 12.27 1.15
C TYR A 219 7.03 12.69 2.49
N VAL A 220 8.36 12.69 2.60
CA VAL A 220 9.06 13.15 3.81
C VAL A 220 9.11 14.68 3.86
N THR A 221 9.13 15.35 2.70
CA THR A 221 9.30 16.81 2.59
C THR A 221 8.00 17.60 2.42
N LYS A 222 6.85 16.91 2.34
CA LYS A 222 5.53 17.56 2.38
C LYS A 222 5.17 17.85 3.84
N SER A 223 5.60 19.00 4.33
CA SER A 223 5.05 19.67 5.51
C SER A 223 3.84 20.53 5.13
#